data_5ea7aa10fe66250853bfce6b58ef67c8
#
_entry.id   5ea7aa10fe66250853bfce6b58ef67c8
#
_cell.length_a   1.000
_cell.length_b   1.000
_cell.length_c   1.000
_cell.angle_alpha   90.00
_cell.angle_beta   90.00
_cell.angle_gamma   90.00
#
_symmetry.space_group_name_H-M   'P 1'
#
loop_
_entity.id
_entity.type
_entity.pdbx_description
1 polymer ?
#
loop_
_entity_poly.entity_id
_entity_poly.type
_entity_poly.pdbx_seq_one_letter_code
_entity_poly.pdbx_strand_id
1 'polypeptide(L)'
;MSTKFIFLFFLIIFSSAKSDNTSLIKYLKGFIQNYIDNDLLIKVIEFFRQRPHNFPDNFEKNNLAFQSHIKKIKSNNGYIEDQRNYNDMAYGNLPLSQNGCGVIATYNVLYHLTKNETIDFPSIIRDLENDGIILNGAFGTSMIAIQDYFNKLGFKVTGSSKVEDFGRIGFLNDATILTVFNNVDDITDAMHYMAITKRDGIYKVHNNGARDGAIKYLSVDDVLKRINSGKAKGVYLIGISNN
;
A
#
# COMPACT_ATOMS: atom_id res chain seq x y z
N MET A 1 -4.80 -25.52 10.17
CA MET A 1 -5.81 -24.70 10.89
C MET A 1 -6.90 -24.33 9.90
N SER A 2 -8.20 -24.55 10.18
CA SER A 2 -9.24 -24.34 9.16
C SER A 2 -9.45 -22.85 8.92
N THR A 3 -9.74 -22.48 7.66
CA THR A 3 -10.03 -21.09 7.21
C THR A 3 -11.16 -20.44 8.05
N LYS A 4 -12.09 -21.26 8.57
CA LYS A 4 -13.16 -20.81 9.47
C LYS A 4 -12.66 -20.30 10.82
N PHE A 5 -11.56 -20.87 11.34
CA PHE A 5 -10.98 -20.45 12.61
C PHE A 5 -10.26 -19.08 12.47
N ILE A 6 -9.59 -18.87 11.35
CA ILE A 6 -8.95 -17.59 11.02
C ILE A 6 -10.00 -16.50 10.85
N PHE A 7 -11.13 -16.82 10.18
CA PHE A 7 -12.25 -15.90 9.99
C PHE A 7 -12.90 -15.47 11.31
N LEU A 8 -13.19 -16.44 12.19
CA LEU A 8 -13.77 -16.15 13.52
C LEU A 8 -12.81 -15.29 14.37
N PHE A 9 -11.52 -15.54 14.24
CA PHE A 9 -10.46 -14.83 14.93
C PHE A 9 -10.38 -13.35 14.52
N PHE A 10 -10.44 -13.05 13.20
CA PHE A 10 -10.47 -11.68 12.70
C PHE A 10 -11.77 -10.95 13.01
N LEU A 11 -12.92 -11.63 12.94
CA LEU A 11 -14.19 -11.05 13.38
C LEU A 11 -14.14 -10.65 14.87
N ILE A 12 -13.51 -11.44 15.72
CA ILE A 12 -13.31 -11.14 17.15
C ILE A 12 -12.38 -9.93 17.32
N ILE A 13 -11.29 -9.81 16.56
CA ILE A 13 -10.39 -8.65 16.63
C ILE A 13 -11.14 -7.37 16.22
N PHE A 14 -11.87 -7.37 15.11
CA PHE A 14 -12.59 -6.19 14.62
C PHE A 14 -13.81 -5.82 15.47
N SER A 15 -14.50 -6.81 16.08
CA SER A 15 -15.59 -6.52 17.00
C SER A 15 -15.11 -6.07 18.38
N SER A 16 -13.95 -6.55 18.84
CA SER A 16 -13.37 -6.18 20.13
C SER A 16 -12.61 -4.84 20.12
N ALA A 17 -12.29 -4.29 18.96
CA ALA A 17 -11.80 -2.90 18.84
C ALA A 17 -12.81 -1.85 19.38
N LYS A 18 -14.05 -2.27 19.69
CA LYS A 18 -15.09 -1.47 20.34
C LYS A 18 -15.34 -1.85 21.81
N SER A 19 -14.61 -2.81 22.40
CA SER A 19 -14.79 -3.25 23.77
C SER A 19 -13.48 -3.31 24.55
N ASP A 20 -13.51 -2.98 25.83
CA ASP A 20 -12.37 -2.86 26.77
C ASP A 20 -11.63 -4.18 27.11
N ASN A 21 -11.63 -5.18 26.22
CA ASN A 21 -11.00 -6.48 26.46
C ASN A 21 -9.50 -6.47 26.08
N THR A 22 -8.73 -5.63 26.73
CA THR A 22 -7.29 -5.40 26.52
C THR A 22 -6.43 -6.69 26.60
N SER A 23 -6.81 -7.64 27.45
CA SER A 23 -6.05 -8.90 27.64
C SER A 23 -6.21 -9.86 26.48
N LEU A 24 -7.41 -10.02 25.93
CA LEU A 24 -7.69 -10.86 24.78
C LEU A 24 -7.03 -10.30 23.51
N ILE A 25 -7.13 -8.98 23.32
CA ILE A 25 -6.47 -8.29 22.20
C ILE A 25 -4.95 -8.49 22.25
N LYS A 26 -4.34 -8.37 23.43
CA LYS A 26 -2.91 -8.58 23.63
C LYS A 26 -2.48 -10.02 23.34
N TYR A 27 -3.27 -11.01 23.79
CA TYR A 27 -3.02 -12.44 23.51
C TYR A 27 -3.13 -12.75 22.01
N LEU A 28 -4.16 -12.20 21.35
CA LEU A 28 -4.39 -12.36 19.92
C LEU A 28 -3.30 -11.70 19.08
N LYS A 29 -2.82 -10.52 19.50
CA LYS A 29 -1.66 -9.83 18.88
C LYS A 29 -0.42 -10.73 18.94
N GLY A 30 -0.08 -11.26 20.10
CA GLY A 30 1.07 -12.16 20.28
C GLY A 30 0.96 -13.45 19.43
N PHE A 31 -0.24 -14.00 19.29
CA PHE A 31 -0.46 -15.17 18.44
C PHE A 31 -0.25 -14.84 16.95
N ILE A 32 -0.78 -13.74 16.47
CA ILE A 32 -0.60 -13.31 15.07
C ILE A 32 0.88 -13.07 14.76
N GLN A 33 1.60 -12.37 15.62
CA GLN A 33 3.02 -12.07 15.45
C GLN A 33 3.89 -13.33 15.32
N ASN A 34 3.57 -14.38 16.09
CA ASN A 34 4.42 -15.57 16.19
C ASN A 34 4.03 -16.70 15.23
N TYR A 35 2.79 -16.70 14.71
CA TYR A 35 2.22 -17.83 13.98
C TYR A 35 1.65 -17.50 12.60
N ILE A 36 1.54 -16.22 12.22
CA ILE A 36 1.07 -15.85 10.90
C ILE A 36 2.27 -15.42 10.03
N ASP A 37 2.57 -16.24 9.04
CA ASP A 37 3.50 -15.87 7.97
C ASP A 37 2.86 -14.86 6.99
N ASN A 38 3.69 -14.24 6.17
CA ASN A 38 3.23 -13.24 5.22
C ASN A 38 2.22 -13.81 4.21
N ASP A 39 2.37 -15.07 3.79
CA ASP A 39 1.45 -15.71 2.82
C ASP A 39 0.04 -15.86 3.41
N LEU A 40 -0.06 -16.26 4.66
CA LEU A 40 -1.35 -16.39 5.34
C LEU A 40 -1.99 -15.02 5.54
N LEU A 41 -1.20 -14.02 5.89
CA LEU A 41 -1.67 -12.65 6.03
C LEU A 41 -2.28 -12.13 4.73
N ILE A 42 -1.60 -12.33 3.60
CA ILE A 42 -2.08 -11.91 2.28
C ILE A 42 -3.41 -12.59 1.94
N LYS A 43 -3.52 -13.90 2.18
CA LYS A 43 -4.78 -14.64 1.97
C LYS A 43 -5.93 -14.09 2.79
N VAL A 44 -5.66 -13.67 4.02
CA VAL A 44 -6.66 -13.04 4.89
C VAL A 44 -7.07 -11.68 4.36
N ILE A 45 -6.10 -10.84 3.96
CA ILE A 45 -6.36 -9.54 3.35
C ILE A 45 -7.23 -9.69 2.09
N GLU A 46 -6.86 -10.64 1.20
CA GLU A 46 -7.62 -10.92 -0.03
C GLU A 46 -9.04 -11.42 0.24
N PHE A 47 -9.24 -12.15 1.31
CA PHE A 47 -10.60 -12.57 1.71
C PHE A 47 -11.52 -11.40 2.00
N PHE A 48 -10.99 -10.29 2.53
CA PHE A 48 -11.73 -9.06 2.82
C PHE A 48 -11.73 -8.05 1.67
N ARG A 49 -11.07 -8.35 0.55
CA ARG A 49 -11.12 -7.54 -0.67
C ARG A 49 -12.53 -7.51 -1.24
N GLN A 50 -13.06 -6.31 -1.41
CA GLN A 50 -14.41 -6.10 -1.93
C GLN A 50 -14.40 -6.02 -3.47
N ARG A 51 -15.39 -6.67 -4.11
CA ARG A 51 -15.56 -6.77 -5.56
C ARG A 51 -17.03 -6.94 -5.93
N PRO A 52 -17.59 -6.15 -6.81
CA PRO A 52 -17.31 -4.73 -7.07
C PRO A 52 -17.81 -3.89 -5.92
N HIS A 53 -17.22 -2.75 -5.70
CA HIS A 53 -17.72 -1.77 -4.75
C HIS A 53 -17.77 -0.39 -5.41
N ASN A 54 -18.83 0.37 -5.19
CA ASN A 54 -19.06 1.64 -5.85
C ASN A 54 -19.18 2.77 -4.81
N PHE A 55 -18.33 3.77 -4.94
CA PHE A 55 -18.36 5.02 -4.21
C PHE A 55 -18.62 6.17 -5.19
N PRO A 56 -19.85 6.33 -5.72
CA PRO A 56 -20.13 7.21 -6.87
C PRO A 56 -19.72 8.66 -6.63
N ASP A 57 -19.89 9.16 -5.42
CA ASP A 57 -19.60 10.56 -5.08
C ASP A 57 -18.10 10.84 -4.98
N ASN A 58 -17.27 9.81 -4.72
CA ASN A 58 -15.83 9.99 -4.54
C ASN A 58 -15.14 10.43 -5.82
N PHE A 59 -15.54 9.93 -6.98
CA PHE A 59 -14.87 10.23 -8.24
C PHE A 59 -14.97 11.72 -8.58
N GLU A 60 -16.17 12.32 -8.53
CA GLU A 60 -16.36 13.75 -8.79
C GLU A 60 -15.66 14.62 -7.75
N LYS A 61 -15.79 14.28 -6.47
CA LYS A 61 -15.10 14.95 -5.37
C LYS A 61 -13.59 14.94 -5.59
N ASN A 62 -13.02 13.80 -5.92
CA ASN A 62 -11.59 13.63 -6.14
C ASN A 62 -11.11 14.40 -7.37
N ASN A 63 -11.88 14.45 -8.47
CA ASN A 63 -11.56 15.24 -9.64
C ASN A 63 -11.44 16.73 -9.33
N LEU A 64 -12.38 17.26 -8.57
CA LEU A 64 -12.37 18.68 -8.18
C LEU A 64 -11.19 18.99 -7.25
N ALA A 65 -10.97 18.16 -6.23
CA ALA A 65 -9.89 18.35 -5.26
C ALA A 65 -8.52 18.22 -5.91
N PHE A 66 -8.33 17.25 -6.82
CA PHE A 66 -7.05 16.96 -7.46
C PHE A 66 -6.46 18.15 -8.23
N GLN A 67 -7.29 19.02 -8.80
CA GLN A 67 -6.83 20.21 -9.50
C GLN A 67 -5.96 21.11 -8.60
N SER A 68 -6.30 21.21 -7.33
CA SER A 68 -5.53 22.01 -6.36
C SER A 68 -4.14 21.41 -6.05
N HIS A 69 -3.98 20.10 -6.23
CA HIS A 69 -2.74 19.36 -5.91
C HIS A 69 -1.74 19.30 -7.07
N ILE A 70 -2.16 19.55 -8.31
CA ILE A 70 -1.31 19.43 -9.52
C ILE A 70 -0.02 20.28 -9.39
N LYS A 71 -0.13 21.51 -8.90
CA LYS A 71 1.04 22.39 -8.73
C LYS A 71 2.07 21.78 -7.77
N LYS A 72 1.61 21.17 -6.68
CA LYS A 72 2.48 20.54 -5.69
C LYS A 72 3.13 19.26 -6.24
N ILE A 73 2.37 18.45 -6.98
CA ILE A 73 2.89 17.25 -7.65
C ILE A 73 3.98 17.65 -8.64
N LYS A 74 3.76 18.67 -9.48
CA LYS A 74 4.76 19.19 -10.40
C LYS A 74 6.03 19.68 -9.69
N SER A 75 5.90 20.39 -8.57
CA SER A 75 7.05 20.83 -7.77
C SER A 75 7.86 19.67 -7.16
N ASN A 76 7.24 18.49 -7.00
CA ASN A 76 7.87 17.25 -6.55
C ASN A 76 8.29 16.35 -7.75
N ASN A 77 8.59 16.95 -8.90
CA ASN A 77 8.96 16.23 -10.14
C ASN A 77 7.94 15.17 -10.56
N GLY A 78 6.65 15.41 -10.34
CA GLY A 78 5.56 14.54 -10.73
C GLY A 78 5.18 13.46 -9.70
N TYR A 79 5.83 13.41 -8.54
CA TYR A 79 5.55 12.41 -7.51
C TYR A 79 4.68 12.96 -6.37
N ILE A 80 3.88 12.06 -5.77
CA ILE A 80 3.18 12.31 -4.52
C ILE A 80 4.06 11.82 -3.37
N GLU A 81 4.64 12.76 -2.61
CA GLU A 81 5.62 12.45 -1.57
C GLU A 81 5.02 12.36 -0.16
N ASP A 82 3.84 12.93 0.06
CA ASP A 82 3.20 12.98 1.37
C ASP A 82 1.68 12.87 1.25
N GLN A 83 1.13 11.69 1.57
CA GLN A 83 -0.32 11.44 1.52
C GLN A 83 -1.13 12.33 2.46
N ARG A 84 -0.54 12.84 3.56
CA ARG A 84 -1.23 13.68 4.54
C ARG A 84 -1.80 14.97 3.94
N ASN A 85 -1.28 15.40 2.79
CA ASN A 85 -1.75 16.57 2.07
C ASN A 85 -3.08 16.36 1.31
N TYR A 86 -3.59 15.13 1.24
CA TYR A 86 -4.76 14.75 0.43
C TYR A 86 -5.98 14.43 1.32
N ASN A 87 -6.22 15.26 2.34
CA ASN A 87 -7.35 15.08 3.26
C ASN A 87 -8.70 15.49 2.65
N ASP A 88 -8.67 16.28 1.59
CA ASP A 88 -9.83 16.73 0.81
C ASP A 88 -10.28 15.70 -0.26
N MET A 89 -9.45 14.71 -0.55
CA MET A 89 -9.77 13.57 -1.41
C MET A 89 -10.24 12.37 -0.58
N ALA A 90 -11.01 11.47 -1.20
CA ALA A 90 -11.57 10.30 -0.54
C ALA A 90 -11.05 8.99 -1.17
N TYR A 91 -10.94 7.92 -0.34
CA TYR A 91 -10.75 6.55 -0.77
C TYR A 91 -11.63 5.64 0.09
N GLY A 92 -12.68 5.09 -0.52
CA GLY A 92 -13.74 4.45 0.24
C GLY A 92 -14.47 5.45 1.15
N ASN A 93 -14.67 5.05 2.40
CA ASN A 93 -15.36 5.88 3.40
C ASN A 93 -14.42 6.81 4.18
N LEU A 94 -13.14 6.86 3.84
CA LEU A 94 -12.14 7.62 4.60
C LEU A 94 -11.41 8.64 3.71
N PRO A 95 -10.80 9.69 4.30
CA PRO A 95 -9.90 10.56 3.57
C PRO A 95 -8.69 9.79 3.00
N LEU A 96 -8.27 10.16 1.78
CA LEU A 96 -7.09 9.57 1.12
C LEU A 96 -5.83 9.71 1.98
N SER A 97 -5.73 10.78 2.77
CA SER A 97 -4.63 11.02 3.71
C SER A 97 -4.46 9.93 4.77
N GLN A 98 -5.51 9.16 5.08
CA GLN A 98 -5.49 8.12 6.10
C GLN A 98 -5.21 6.72 5.53
N ASN A 99 -5.77 6.40 4.35
CA ASN A 99 -5.79 5.04 3.82
C ASN A 99 -5.31 4.91 2.37
N GLY A 100 -4.92 6.01 1.72
CA GLY A 100 -4.60 6.06 0.30
C GLY A 100 -3.16 5.67 -0.07
N CYS A 101 -2.33 5.17 0.87
CA CYS A 101 -0.92 4.86 0.59
C CYS A 101 -0.73 3.90 -0.60
N GLY A 102 -1.58 2.87 -0.74
CA GLY A 102 -1.53 1.93 -1.85
C GLY A 102 -1.85 2.59 -3.20
N VAL A 103 -2.86 3.47 -3.23
CA VAL A 103 -3.25 4.23 -4.43
C VAL A 103 -2.13 5.20 -4.83
N ILE A 104 -1.53 5.91 -3.86
CA ILE A 104 -0.41 6.83 -4.09
C ILE A 104 0.83 6.09 -4.58
N ALA A 105 1.14 4.92 -4.02
CA ALA A 105 2.24 4.10 -4.49
C ALA A 105 2.01 3.64 -5.94
N THR A 106 0.78 3.26 -6.29
CA THR A 106 0.39 2.90 -7.66
C THR A 106 0.58 4.09 -8.61
N TYR A 107 0.12 5.28 -8.25
CA TYR A 107 0.33 6.50 -9.04
C TYR A 107 1.82 6.78 -9.25
N ASN A 108 2.63 6.76 -8.20
CA ASN A 108 4.05 7.08 -8.27
C ASN A 108 4.83 6.12 -9.17
N VAL A 109 4.51 4.81 -9.11
CA VAL A 109 5.11 3.80 -9.99
C VAL A 109 4.65 4.01 -11.43
N LEU A 110 3.35 4.21 -11.68
CA LEU A 110 2.83 4.44 -13.02
C LEU A 110 3.45 5.69 -13.64
N TYR A 111 3.55 6.80 -12.89
CA TYR A 111 4.24 8.01 -13.34
C TYR A 111 5.71 7.73 -13.66
N HIS A 112 6.41 6.98 -12.81
CA HIS A 112 7.81 6.64 -13.05
C HIS A 112 8.03 5.89 -14.35
N LEU A 113 7.20 4.88 -14.62
CA LEU A 113 7.33 4.01 -15.79
C LEU A 113 6.93 4.69 -17.10
N THR A 114 5.87 5.52 -17.05
CA THR A 114 5.31 6.13 -18.26
C THR A 114 5.84 7.53 -18.55
N LYS A 115 6.30 8.25 -17.51
CA LYS A 115 6.60 9.70 -17.56
C LYS A 115 5.42 10.53 -18.07
N ASN A 116 4.23 10.01 -17.96
CA ASN A 116 3.02 10.69 -18.38
C ASN A 116 2.59 11.73 -17.34
N GLU A 117 2.73 13.00 -17.64
CA GLU A 117 2.32 14.10 -16.75
C GLU A 117 0.80 14.27 -16.65
N THR A 118 0.04 13.55 -17.47
CA THR A 118 -1.44 13.62 -17.52
C THR A 118 -2.09 12.39 -16.92
N ILE A 119 -1.41 11.66 -16.01
CA ILE A 119 -2.02 10.54 -15.31
C ILE A 119 -3.24 11.04 -14.53
N ASP A 120 -4.38 10.41 -14.81
CA ASP A 120 -5.62 10.68 -14.11
C ASP A 120 -5.64 9.95 -12.75
N PHE A 121 -5.11 10.61 -11.72
CA PHE A 121 -5.05 10.07 -10.37
C PHE A 121 -6.44 9.73 -9.80
N PRO A 122 -7.50 10.55 -9.98
CA PRO A 122 -8.87 10.18 -9.60
C PRO A 122 -9.36 8.88 -10.24
N SER A 123 -8.99 8.59 -11.48
CA SER A 123 -9.32 7.29 -12.10
C SER A 123 -8.60 6.12 -11.45
N ILE A 124 -7.32 6.26 -11.05
CA ILE A 124 -6.62 5.22 -10.29
C ILE A 124 -7.34 4.95 -8.95
N ILE A 125 -7.77 6.01 -8.25
CA ILE A 125 -8.54 5.89 -7.01
C ILE A 125 -9.80 5.08 -7.27
N ARG A 126 -10.62 5.49 -8.24
CA ARG A 126 -11.87 4.82 -8.60
C ARG A 126 -11.67 3.34 -8.95
N ASP A 127 -10.65 3.05 -9.76
CA ASP A 127 -10.40 1.68 -10.23
C ASP A 127 -10.00 0.76 -9.08
N LEU A 128 -9.19 1.25 -8.13
CA LEU A 128 -8.84 0.50 -6.92
C LEU A 128 -9.96 0.48 -5.88
N GLU A 129 -10.85 1.47 -5.83
CA GLU A 129 -12.09 1.40 -5.06
C GLU A 129 -13.00 0.27 -5.57
N ASN A 130 -13.12 0.14 -6.89
CA ASN A 130 -13.99 -0.86 -7.51
C ASN A 130 -13.48 -2.29 -7.36
N ASP A 131 -12.17 -2.51 -7.34
CA ASP A 131 -11.60 -3.87 -7.40
C ASP A 131 -10.43 -4.09 -6.40
N GLY A 132 -10.26 -3.28 -5.40
CA GLY A 132 -9.08 -3.43 -4.54
C GLY A 132 -9.23 -2.97 -3.11
N ILE A 133 -10.31 -2.30 -2.80
CA ILE A 133 -10.52 -1.73 -1.47
C ILE A 133 -10.80 -2.82 -0.43
N ILE A 134 -10.27 -2.65 0.78
CA ILE A 134 -10.44 -3.59 1.87
C ILE A 134 -11.27 -2.92 2.98
N LEU A 135 -12.39 -3.58 3.37
CA LEU A 135 -13.29 -3.11 4.44
C LEU A 135 -13.70 -1.63 4.26
N ASN A 136 -14.17 -1.26 3.08
CA ASN A 136 -14.59 0.11 2.73
C ASN A 136 -13.49 1.16 2.96
N GLY A 137 -12.23 0.76 2.84
CA GLY A 137 -11.07 1.61 3.02
C GLY A 137 -10.46 1.58 4.43
N ALA A 138 -11.12 0.98 5.42
CA ALA A 138 -10.57 0.91 6.78
C ALA A 138 -9.22 0.19 6.86
N PHE A 139 -8.90 -0.65 5.87
CA PHE A 139 -7.63 -1.37 5.76
C PHE A 139 -6.86 -1.07 4.45
N GLY A 140 -7.21 0.02 3.77
CA GLY A 140 -6.55 0.49 2.56
C GLY A 140 -6.82 -0.38 1.32
N THR A 141 -5.77 -0.73 0.59
CA THR A 141 -5.82 -1.40 -0.72
C THR A 141 -5.18 -2.79 -0.64
N SER A 142 -5.75 -3.78 -1.33
CA SER A 142 -5.14 -5.10 -1.52
C SER A 142 -3.87 -5.01 -2.37
N MET A 143 -2.79 -5.66 -1.94
CA MET A 143 -1.55 -5.75 -2.70
C MET A 143 -1.71 -6.56 -3.99
N ILE A 144 -2.60 -7.56 -3.98
CA ILE A 144 -2.94 -8.34 -5.18
C ILE A 144 -3.76 -7.50 -6.16
N ALA A 145 -4.66 -6.64 -5.66
CA ALA A 145 -5.38 -5.71 -6.55
C ALA A 145 -4.44 -4.74 -7.25
N ILE A 146 -3.40 -4.27 -6.58
CA ILE A 146 -2.37 -3.43 -7.20
C ILE A 146 -1.63 -4.21 -8.31
N GLN A 147 -1.28 -5.48 -8.07
CA GLN A 147 -0.69 -6.33 -9.11
C GLN A 147 -1.63 -6.51 -10.30
N ASP A 148 -2.90 -6.83 -10.04
CA ASP A 148 -3.94 -6.99 -11.07
C ASP A 148 -4.10 -5.70 -11.89
N TYR A 149 -4.04 -4.54 -11.23
CA TYR A 149 -4.11 -3.24 -11.89
C TYR A 149 -2.98 -3.04 -12.91
N PHE A 150 -1.72 -3.27 -12.52
CA PHE A 150 -0.58 -3.16 -13.44
C PHE A 150 -0.60 -4.23 -14.54
N ASN A 151 -1.01 -5.46 -14.23
CA ASN A 151 -1.19 -6.52 -15.23
C ASN A 151 -2.24 -6.14 -16.29
N LYS A 152 -3.38 -5.55 -15.89
CA LYS A 152 -4.42 -5.05 -16.80
C LYS A 152 -3.91 -3.93 -17.71
N LEU A 153 -2.97 -3.12 -17.25
CA LEU A 153 -2.31 -2.08 -18.05
C LEU A 153 -1.20 -2.62 -18.96
N GLY A 154 -0.90 -3.92 -18.93
CA GLY A 154 0.08 -4.56 -19.79
C GLY A 154 1.52 -4.50 -19.29
N PHE A 155 1.77 -4.14 -18.03
CA PHE A 155 3.11 -4.20 -17.43
C PHE A 155 3.48 -5.63 -17.05
N LYS A 156 4.78 -5.91 -17.03
CA LYS A 156 5.32 -7.13 -16.42
C LYS A 156 5.33 -6.96 -14.90
N VAL A 157 4.68 -7.88 -14.19
CA VAL A 157 4.52 -7.80 -12.73
C VAL A 157 5.05 -9.06 -12.05
N THR A 158 5.79 -8.88 -10.97
CA THR A 158 6.29 -9.96 -10.10
C THR A 158 6.02 -9.61 -8.66
N GLY A 159 5.39 -10.50 -7.89
CA GLY A 159 5.13 -10.29 -6.47
C GLY A 159 5.73 -11.38 -5.60
N SER A 160 6.16 -11.05 -4.38
CA SER A 160 6.59 -12.02 -3.37
C SER A 160 6.29 -11.54 -1.96
N SER A 161 5.91 -12.50 -1.11
CA SER A 161 5.81 -12.36 0.34
C SER A 161 7.11 -12.78 1.05
N LYS A 162 8.04 -13.41 0.32
CA LYS A 162 9.30 -13.91 0.82
C LYS A 162 10.34 -12.79 0.81
N VAL A 163 10.76 -12.36 1.99
CA VAL A 163 11.70 -11.23 2.15
C VAL A 163 13.03 -11.47 1.44
N GLU A 164 13.48 -12.72 1.37
CA GLU A 164 14.68 -13.14 0.65
C GLU A 164 14.63 -12.88 -0.86
N ASP A 165 13.44 -12.77 -1.46
CA ASP A 165 13.26 -12.44 -2.87
C ASP A 165 13.32 -10.92 -3.15
N PHE A 166 13.14 -10.07 -2.14
CA PHE A 166 12.91 -8.64 -2.35
C PHE A 166 14.09 -7.94 -3.03
N GLY A 167 15.32 -8.25 -2.63
CA GLY A 167 16.52 -7.70 -3.27
C GLY A 167 16.59 -8.05 -4.76
N ARG A 168 16.32 -9.31 -5.12
CA ARG A 168 16.29 -9.78 -6.51
C ARG A 168 15.17 -9.13 -7.31
N ILE A 169 13.95 -9.04 -6.74
CA ILE A 169 12.81 -8.38 -7.40
C ILE A 169 13.14 -6.90 -7.64
N GLY A 170 13.67 -6.21 -6.64
CA GLY A 170 14.06 -4.80 -6.77
C GLY A 170 15.14 -4.56 -7.81
N PHE A 171 16.10 -5.49 -7.93
CA PHE A 171 17.16 -5.39 -8.94
C PHE A 171 16.63 -5.58 -10.37
N LEU A 172 15.74 -6.55 -10.59
CA LEU A 172 15.24 -6.94 -11.91
C LEU A 172 14.12 -6.04 -12.46
N ASN A 173 13.52 -5.16 -11.64
CA ASN A 173 12.40 -4.33 -12.06
C ASN A 173 12.75 -2.84 -12.06
N ASP A 174 12.02 -2.06 -12.86
CA ASP A 174 12.22 -0.61 -13.01
C ASP A 174 11.66 0.17 -11.82
N ALA A 175 10.60 -0.36 -11.21
CA ALA A 175 10.00 0.17 -10.00
C ALA A 175 9.40 -0.94 -9.14
N THR A 176 9.24 -0.67 -7.85
CA THR A 176 8.60 -1.61 -6.92
C THR A 176 7.64 -0.89 -5.99
N ILE A 177 6.66 -1.64 -5.45
CA ILE A 177 5.81 -1.21 -4.35
C ILE A 177 6.08 -2.12 -3.17
N LEU A 178 6.60 -1.55 -2.10
CA LEU A 178 6.87 -2.26 -0.85
C LEU A 178 5.72 -2.03 0.14
N THR A 179 5.14 -3.13 0.61
CA THR A 179 4.18 -3.13 1.71
C THR A 179 4.91 -3.44 3.00
N VAL A 180 4.69 -2.62 4.03
CA VAL A 180 5.27 -2.79 5.35
C VAL A 180 4.19 -2.77 6.43
N PHE A 181 4.40 -3.49 7.53
CA PHE A 181 3.77 -3.16 8.79
C PHE A 181 4.56 -2.04 9.46
N ASN A 182 3.87 -1.01 9.92
CA ASN A 182 4.50 0.12 10.61
C ASN A 182 5.03 -0.30 11.99
N ASN A 183 4.33 -1.21 12.64
CA ASN A 183 4.69 -1.68 13.97
C ASN A 183 4.37 -3.17 14.12
N VAL A 184 5.40 -4.01 14.19
CA VAL A 184 5.23 -5.46 14.39
C VAL A 184 4.64 -5.81 15.76
N ASP A 185 4.75 -4.90 16.74
CA ASP A 185 4.20 -5.09 18.07
C ASP A 185 2.71 -4.70 18.13
N ASP A 186 2.20 -4.00 17.11
CA ASP A 186 0.80 -3.59 17.01
C ASP A 186 0.27 -3.67 15.59
N ILE A 187 -0.39 -4.76 15.24
CA ILE A 187 -0.98 -4.99 13.92
C ILE A 187 -2.17 -4.05 13.60
N THR A 188 -2.68 -3.32 14.58
CA THR A 188 -3.69 -2.28 14.36
C THR A 188 -3.06 -0.96 13.94
N ASP A 189 -1.74 -0.83 14.09
CA ASP A 189 -0.95 0.25 13.50
C ASP A 189 -0.72 -0.10 12.02
N ALA A 190 -1.55 0.46 11.19
CA ALA A 190 -1.85 0.09 9.81
C ALA A 190 -0.65 -0.30 8.93
N MET A 191 -0.89 -1.09 7.89
CA MET A 191 0.06 -1.30 6.81
C MET A 191 0.31 0.00 6.05
N HIS A 192 1.54 0.16 5.58
CA HIS A 192 1.91 1.27 4.71
C HIS A 192 2.50 0.76 3.38
N TYR A 193 2.20 1.48 2.30
CA TYR A 193 2.72 1.22 0.97
C TYR A 193 3.66 2.34 0.55
N MET A 194 4.85 1.96 0.10
CA MET A 194 5.84 2.88 -0.43
C MET A 194 6.19 2.52 -1.86
N ALA A 195 6.20 3.49 -2.75
CA ALA A 195 6.77 3.32 -4.08
C ALA A 195 8.29 3.46 -4.01
N ILE A 196 9.02 2.53 -4.63
CA ILE A 196 10.46 2.57 -4.80
C ILE A 196 10.73 2.63 -6.29
N THR A 197 11.28 3.73 -6.77
CA THR A 197 11.61 3.94 -8.19
C THR A 197 13.12 3.84 -8.39
N LYS A 198 13.54 3.21 -9.49
CA LYS A 198 14.96 2.99 -9.81
C LYS A 198 15.35 3.83 -11.03
N ARG A 199 16.43 4.60 -10.90
CA ARG A 199 17.01 5.35 -12.00
C ARG A 199 18.51 5.48 -11.81
N ASP A 200 19.30 5.13 -12.84
CA ASP A 200 20.77 5.24 -12.84
C ASP A 200 21.42 4.53 -11.62
N GLY A 201 20.89 3.36 -11.23
CA GLY A 201 21.36 2.59 -10.08
C GLY A 201 20.98 3.16 -8.71
N ILE A 202 20.21 4.26 -8.67
CA ILE A 202 19.74 4.87 -7.43
C ILE A 202 18.27 4.55 -7.23
N TYR A 203 17.92 4.09 -6.04
CA TYR A 203 16.57 3.79 -5.60
C TYR A 203 16.01 4.95 -4.78
N LYS A 204 14.85 5.47 -5.16
CA LYS A 204 14.14 6.52 -4.42
C LYS A 204 12.87 5.95 -3.81
N VAL A 205 12.69 6.17 -2.51
CA VAL A 205 11.46 5.78 -1.79
C VAL A 205 10.56 6.99 -1.67
N HIS A 206 9.35 6.89 -2.17
CA HIS A 206 8.31 7.93 -2.19
C HIS A 206 7.22 7.62 -1.17
N ASN A 207 6.59 8.65 -0.63
CA ASN A 207 5.51 8.55 0.37
C ASN A 207 5.94 7.74 1.61
N ASN A 208 7.15 7.96 2.07
CA ASN A 208 7.78 7.19 3.16
C ASN A 208 7.54 7.78 4.57
N GLY A 209 6.61 8.72 4.69
CA GLY A 209 6.33 9.44 5.94
C GLY A 209 7.34 10.52 6.31
N ALA A 210 8.46 10.65 5.60
CA ALA A 210 9.41 11.73 5.79
C ALA A 210 8.85 13.05 5.25
N ARG A 211 9.12 14.16 5.97
CA ARG A 211 8.65 15.49 5.56
C ARG A 211 9.46 16.08 4.40
N ASP A 212 10.66 15.56 4.17
CA ASP A 212 11.66 16.11 3.25
C ASP A 212 11.64 15.46 1.85
N GLY A 213 10.56 14.71 1.53
CA GLY A 213 10.39 14.07 0.22
C GLY A 213 11.08 12.71 0.11
N ALA A 214 11.46 12.33 -1.12
CA ALA A 214 11.99 10.99 -1.40
C ALA A 214 13.38 10.77 -0.81
N ILE A 215 13.56 9.65 -0.10
CA ILE A 215 14.86 9.21 0.41
C ILE A 215 15.56 8.34 -0.64
N LYS A 216 16.89 8.46 -0.78
CA LYS A 216 17.71 7.73 -1.74
C LYS A 216 18.43 6.56 -1.10
N TYR A 217 18.50 5.43 -1.80
CA TYR A 217 19.18 4.21 -1.40
C TYR A 217 19.95 3.61 -2.58
N LEU A 218 20.84 2.66 -2.31
CA LEU A 218 21.61 1.95 -3.33
C LEU A 218 20.94 0.63 -3.76
N SER A 219 20.03 0.12 -2.94
CA SER A 219 19.30 -1.12 -3.20
C SER A 219 17.99 -1.18 -2.42
N VAL A 220 17.09 -2.12 -2.79
CA VAL A 220 15.92 -2.46 -1.97
C VAL A 220 16.33 -3.07 -0.64
N ASP A 221 17.45 -3.81 -0.58
CA ASP A 221 17.97 -4.37 0.67
C ASP A 221 18.37 -3.29 1.67
N ASP A 222 18.89 -2.14 1.19
CA ASP A 222 19.21 -1.01 2.06
C ASP A 222 17.94 -0.33 2.59
N VAL A 223 16.89 -0.26 1.78
CA VAL A 223 15.55 0.18 2.22
C VAL A 223 15.05 -0.74 3.35
N LEU A 224 15.13 -2.07 3.15
CA LEU A 224 14.69 -3.06 4.14
C LEU A 224 15.52 -2.97 5.43
N LYS A 225 16.83 -2.85 5.34
CA LYS A 225 17.70 -2.66 6.54
C LYS A 225 17.25 -1.43 7.33
N ARG A 226 16.96 -0.33 6.66
CA ARG A 226 16.47 0.89 7.32
C ARG A 226 15.12 0.68 8.00
N ILE A 227 14.17 0.01 7.33
CA ILE A 227 12.85 -0.30 7.87
C ILE A 227 12.98 -1.23 9.08
N ASN A 228 13.72 -2.34 8.94
CA ASN A 228 13.87 -3.35 9.97
C ASN A 228 14.74 -2.88 11.16
N SER A 229 15.43 -1.77 11.06
CA SER A 229 16.13 -1.15 12.22
C SER A 229 15.17 -0.51 13.23
N GLY A 230 13.89 -0.36 12.86
CA GLY A 230 12.79 0.11 13.72
C GLY A 230 11.83 -1.03 14.06
N LYS A 231 10.57 -0.64 14.29
CA LYS A 231 9.47 -1.58 14.57
C LYS A 231 8.73 -2.03 13.31
N ALA A 232 9.03 -1.45 12.15
CA ALA A 232 8.39 -1.80 10.90
C ALA A 232 9.01 -3.06 10.27
N LYS A 233 8.23 -3.80 9.49
CA LYS A 233 8.66 -5.02 8.79
C LYS A 233 8.10 -5.07 7.38
N GLY A 234 8.95 -5.41 6.40
CA GLY A 234 8.50 -5.70 5.04
C GLY A 234 7.63 -6.96 4.98
N VAL A 235 6.50 -6.86 4.28
CA VAL A 235 5.50 -7.93 4.18
C VAL A 235 5.35 -8.45 2.77
N TYR A 236 5.34 -7.56 1.78
CA TYR A 236 5.14 -7.88 0.39
C TYR A 236 5.87 -6.90 -0.51
N LEU A 237 6.45 -7.40 -1.59
CA LEU A 237 7.05 -6.57 -2.62
C LEU A 237 6.46 -6.90 -3.98
N ILE A 238 6.06 -5.87 -4.71
CA ILE A 238 5.61 -5.95 -6.11
C ILE A 238 6.68 -5.29 -6.97
N GLY A 239 7.27 -6.04 -7.90
CA GLY A 239 8.14 -5.51 -8.94
C GLY A 239 7.36 -5.25 -10.21
N ILE A 240 7.59 -4.10 -10.85
CA ILE A 240 6.90 -3.67 -12.06
C ILE A 240 7.93 -3.18 -13.09
N SER A 241 7.80 -3.64 -14.34
CA SER A 241 8.64 -3.21 -15.47
C SER A 241 7.81 -3.03 -16.73
N ASN A 242 8.32 -2.24 -17.66
CA ASN A 242 7.83 -2.24 -19.03
C ASN A 242 8.05 -3.62 -19.68
N ASN A 243 7.18 -4.01 -20.62
CA ASN A 243 7.34 -5.21 -21.44
C ASN A 243 8.48 -5.05 -22.45
#